data_6975d8f722d343447afa0807a43cc3ed
#
_entry.id   6975d8f722d343447afa0807a43cc3ed
#
_cell.length_a   1.000
_cell.length_b   1.000
_cell.length_c   1.000
_cell.angle_alpha   90.00
_cell.angle_beta   90.00
_cell.angle_gamma   90.00
#
_symmetry.space_group_name_H-M   'P 1'
#
loop_
_entity.id
_entity.type
_entity.pdbx_description
1 polymer ?
#
loop_
_entity_poly.entity_id
_entity_poly.type
_entity_poly.pdbx_seq_one_letter_code
_entity_poly.pdbx_strand_id
1 'polypeptide(L)'
;MKKIIALILAMILVLALAACGADPAESPSTGASSADAYQIGICQLTEHPALDAATQGFQDALVAAFGEDGVRFNIQNAQNDSNTCSTIINSLVSDKVDLILANATPSLQAAAAGTSEIPILGTAVTEYGVALGLDGFDGTVGGNISGTSDLAPLDQQAQMVKEWFPDAKSVGLLYCSAEPNSQYQVDVVKAELEKLGYTAALYPFADSNDLASVCTTAAGESDVLYLPTDNTVANNTGIIDNICRPEGLPVITGEEGICQGCGVATLSISYYDLGYKTGEMAVKILKGEADISEMPIEYAPAVKKYNPAICEALGLTVPEGYEAIEN
;
A
#
# COMPACT_ATOMS: atom_id res chain seq x y z
N MET A 1 63.15 -20.30 -43.69
CA MET A 1 62.21 -20.18 -42.62
C MET A 1 60.76 -19.96 -43.10
N LYS A 2 60.45 -19.10 -44.07
CA LYS A 2 59.10 -18.84 -44.55
C LYS A 2 58.39 -20.04 -45.24
N LYS A 3 59.13 -20.99 -45.84
CA LYS A 3 58.57 -22.18 -46.52
C LYS A 3 58.29 -23.34 -45.60
N ILE A 4 58.87 -23.38 -44.40
CA ILE A 4 58.65 -24.40 -43.38
C ILE A 4 57.36 -24.06 -42.54
N ILE A 5 57.11 -22.78 -42.34
CA ILE A 5 55.94 -22.30 -41.63
C ILE A 5 54.64 -22.55 -42.45
N ALA A 6 54.72 -22.42 -43.80
CA ALA A 6 53.55 -22.71 -44.66
C ALA A 6 53.20 -24.20 -44.70
N LEU A 7 54.17 -25.12 -44.54
CA LEU A 7 53.88 -26.56 -44.50
C LEU A 7 53.28 -27.03 -43.19
N ILE A 8 53.63 -26.38 -42.07
CA ILE A 8 53.06 -26.70 -40.75
C ILE A 8 51.63 -26.19 -40.67
N LEU A 9 51.31 -25.02 -41.27
CA LEU A 9 49.96 -24.51 -41.31
C LEU A 9 48.99 -25.33 -42.18
N ALA A 10 49.48 -25.93 -43.26
CA ALA A 10 48.77 -26.82 -44.18
C ALA A 10 48.49 -28.19 -43.54
N MET A 11 49.33 -28.68 -42.63
CA MET A 11 49.16 -29.97 -41.96
C MET A 11 48.19 -29.90 -40.78
N ILE A 12 47.97 -28.73 -40.14
CA ILE A 12 47.02 -28.51 -39.10
C ILE A 12 45.59 -28.40 -39.69
N LEU A 13 45.43 -27.97 -40.92
CA LEU A 13 44.10 -27.83 -41.56
C LEU A 13 43.52 -29.17 -42.07
N VAL A 14 44.37 -30.21 -42.28
CA VAL A 14 43.92 -31.52 -42.76
C VAL A 14 43.54 -32.47 -41.61
N LEU A 15 43.94 -32.20 -40.37
CA LEU A 15 43.52 -33.01 -39.21
C LEU A 15 42.15 -32.60 -38.60
N ALA A 16 41.54 -31.53 -39.09
CA ALA A 16 40.22 -31.07 -38.59
C ALA A 16 39.02 -31.66 -39.34
N LEU A 17 39.23 -32.55 -40.35
CA LEU A 17 38.14 -33.12 -41.17
C LEU A 17 37.89 -34.62 -40.99
N ALA A 18 38.47 -35.27 -39.98
CA ALA A 18 38.32 -36.71 -39.78
C ALA A 18 37.67 -37.10 -38.42
N ALA A 19 36.76 -36.29 -37.89
CA ALA A 19 35.96 -36.61 -36.70
C ALA A 19 34.48 -36.35 -36.96
N CYS A 20 33.92 -37.02 -37.96
CA CYS A 20 32.47 -37.18 -38.12
C CYS A 20 32.18 -38.67 -38.19
N GLY A 21 31.65 -39.24 -37.13
CA GLY A 21 31.19 -40.61 -37.08
C GLY A 21 30.76 -41.08 -35.72
N ALA A 22 29.44 -41.12 -35.57
CA ALA A 22 28.62 -41.86 -34.60
C ALA A 22 27.82 -40.96 -33.61
N ASP A 23 26.53 -40.86 -33.93
CA ASP A 23 25.49 -40.33 -33.06
C ASP A 23 25.38 -41.12 -31.76
N PRO A 24 25.10 -40.42 -30.65
CA PRO A 24 23.95 -40.73 -29.84
C PRO A 24 22.94 -39.58 -29.93
N ALA A 25 21.69 -39.97 -30.12
CA ALA A 25 20.52 -39.10 -30.14
C ALA A 25 20.54 -38.14 -28.93
N GLU A 26 20.94 -36.89 -29.15
CA GLU A 26 20.63 -35.80 -28.29
C GLU A 26 19.14 -35.47 -28.50
N SER A 27 18.34 -35.76 -27.49
CA SER A 27 17.02 -35.17 -27.33
C SER A 27 17.13 -33.65 -27.51
N PRO A 28 16.22 -33.02 -28.25
CA PRO A 28 16.18 -31.57 -28.30
C PRO A 28 15.92 -31.10 -26.87
N SER A 29 16.93 -30.59 -26.21
CA SER A 29 16.78 -29.65 -25.12
C SER A 29 16.00 -28.49 -25.74
N THR A 30 14.70 -28.47 -25.50
CA THR A 30 13.92 -27.26 -25.60
C THR A 30 14.55 -26.29 -24.63
N GLY A 31 15.50 -25.51 -25.11
CA GLY A 31 15.88 -24.27 -24.45
C GLY A 31 14.59 -23.46 -24.32
N ALA A 32 14.01 -23.47 -23.12
CA ALA A 32 13.07 -22.45 -22.76
C ALA A 32 13.81 -21.13 -23.05
N SER A 33 13.31 -20.38 -24.03
CA SER A 33 13.61 -18.97 -24.15
C SER A 33 13.37 -18.42 -22.76
N SER A 34 14.41 -17.92 -22.08
CA SER A 34 14.20 -17.13 -20.89
C SER A 34 13.36 -15.95 -21.35
N ALA A 35 12.05 -16.00 -21.11
CA ALA A 35 11.24 -14.80 -21.22
C ALA A 35 11.96 -13.73 -20.40
N ASP A 36 12.13 -12.55 -20.97
CA ASP A 36 12.72 -11.45 -20.21
C ASP A 36 11.88 -11.24 -18.95
N ALA A 37 12.55 -11.06 -17.81
CA ALA A 37 11.86 -10.85 -16.54
C ALA A 37 10.97 -9.62 -16.60
N TYR A 38 9.76 -9.70 -16.09
CA TYR A 38 8.86 -8.56 -15.99
C TYR A 38 9.50 -7.43 -15.16
N GLN A 39 9.42 -6.20 -15.67
CA GLN A 39 9.93 -5.00 -15.01
C GLN A 39 8.79 -4.32 -14.26
N ILE A 40 8.83 -4.34 -12.95
CA ILE A 40 7.77 -3.81 -12.09
C ILE A 40 8.27 -2.55 -11.40
N GLY A 41 7.60 -1.43 -11.66
CA GLY A 41 7.85 -0.18 -10.95
C GLY A 41 6.98 -0.08 -9.72
N ILE A 42 7.55 0.31 -8.57
CA ILE A 42 6.81 0.54 -7.32
C ILE A 42 7.09 1.96 -6.84
N CYS A 43 6.03 2.77 -6.78
CA CYS A 43 6.04 4.07 -6.14
C CYS A 43 5.33 3.95 -4.79
N GLN A 44 6.09 3.87 -3.71
CA GLN A 44 5.58 3.88 -2.35
C GLN A 44 5.65 5.30 -1.79
N LEU A 45 4.55 5.80 -1.23
CA LEU A 45 4.48 7.17 -0.72
C LEU A 45 5.52 7.42 0.39
N THR A 46 5.59 6.51 1.36
CA THR A 46 6.48 6.61 2.52
C THR A 46 6.71 5.23 3.14
N GLU A 47 7.66 5.13 4.06
CA GLU A 47 7.92 3.91 4.84
C GLU A 47 7.13 3.97 6.15
N HIS A 48 6.22 3.05 6.34
CA HIS A 48 5.58 2.71 7.61
C HIS A 48 4.96 1.31 7.51
N PRO A 49 4.65 0.65 8.64
CA PRO A 49 4.32 -0.78 8.66
C PRO A 49 3.23 -1.21 7.67
N ALA A 50 2.18 -0.40 7.49
CA ALA A 50 1.09 -0.75 6.57
C ALA A 50 1.54 -0.75 5.09
N LEU A 51 2.21 0.33 4.63
CA LEU A 51 2.67 0.41 3.24
C LEU A 51 3.78 -0.59 2.93
N ASP A 52 4.69 -0.83 3.90
CA ASP A 52 5.76 -1.82 3.76
C ASP A 52 5.17 -3.23 3.63
N ALA A 53 4.17 -3.57 4.45
CA ALA A 53 3.47 -4.85 4.38
C ALA A 53 2.73 -5.02 3.03
N ALA A 54 2.07 -3.97 2.52
CA ALA A 54 1.39 -4.01 1.23
C ALA A 54 2.39 -4.21 0.07
N THR A 55 3.53 -3.51 0.09
CA THR A 55 4.59 -3.72 -0.91
C THR A 55 5.16 -5.13 -0.83
N GLN A 56 5.39 -5.67 0.37
CA GLN A 56 5.90 -7.02 0.54
C GLN A 56 4.91 -8.06 0.02
N GLY A 57 3.64 -7.98 0.39
CA GLY A 57 2.61 -8.90 -0.09
C GLY A 57 2.50 -8.90 -1.61
N PHE A 58 2.56 -7.71 -2.24
CA PHE A 58 2.56 -7.59 -3.69
C PHE A 58 3.76 -8.28 -4.35
N GLN A 59 4.96 -8.08 -3.81
CA GLN A 59 6.17 -8.73 -4.32
C GLN A 59 6.09 -10.25 -4.17
N ASP A 60 5.64 -10.75 -3.01
CA ASP A 60 5.55 -12.18 -2.73
C ASP A 60 4.59 -12.87 -3.69
N ALA A 61 3.46 -12.25 -4.05
CA ALA A 61 2.52 -12.79 -5.02
C ALA A 61 3.14 -12.93 -6.43
N LEU A 62 3.90 -11.92 -6.87
CA LEU A 62 4.58 -11.99 -8.17
C LEU A 62 5.72 -13.00 -8.17
N VAL A 63 6.51 -13.06 -7.10
CA VAL A 63 7.59 -14.06 -6.96
C VAL A 63 7.00 -15.48 -6.91
N ALA A 64 5.89 -15.68 -6.22
CA ALA A 64 5.19 -16.97 -6.19
C ALA A 64 4.72 -17.41 -7.59
N ALA A 65 4.30 -16.47 -8.45
CA ALA A 65 3.75 -16.77 -9.77
C ALA A 65 4.82 -16.94 -10.87
N PHE A 66 5.92 -16.18 -10.79
CA PHE A 66 6.93 -16.09 -11.85
C PHE A 66 8.33 -16.56 -11.43
N GLY A 67 8.55 -16.78 -10.13
CA GLY A 67 9.87 -17.06 -9.55
C GLY A 67 10.73 -15.79 -9.43
N GLU A 68 11.79 -15.86 -8.60
CA GLU A 68 12.71 -14.73 -8.37
C GLU A 68 13.39 -14.22 -9.66
N ASP A 69 13.64 -15.10 -10.62
CA ASP A 69 14.25 -14.73 -11.90
C ASP A 69 13.25 -14.19 -12.92
N GLY A 70 11.94 -14.38 -12.70
CA GLY A 70 10.87 -13.96 -13.60
C GLY A 70 10.39 -12.53 -13.41
N VAL A 71 10.81 -11.84 -12.35
CA VAL A 71 10.43 -10.46 -12.05
C VAL A 71 11.62 -9.62 -11.58
N ARG A 72 11.57 -8.33 -11.83
CA ARG A 72 12.53 -7.33 -11.34
C ARG A 72 11.75 -6.14 -10.79
N PHE A 73 12.06 -5.74 -9.57
CA PHE A 73 11.38 -4.64 -8.90
C PHE A 73 12.28 -3.39 -8.86
N ASN A 74 11.73 -2.26 -9.30
CA ASN A 74 12.29 -0.93 -9.10
C ASN A 74 11.42 -0.23 -8.04
N ILE A 75 11.84 -0.32 -6.77
CA ILE A 75 11.10 0.20 -5.62
C ILE A 75 11.67 1.57 -5.26
N GLN A 76 10.82 2.58 -5.23
CA GLN A 76 11.20 3.94 -4.87
C GLN A 76 10.23 4.51 -3.82
N ASN A 77 10.80 5.18 -2.81
CA ASN A 77 10.07 5.81 -1.71
C ASN A 77 10.01 7.33 -1.94
N ALA A 78 8.79 7.88 -1.91
CA ALA A 78 8.57 9.31 -2.12
C ALA A 78 8.73 10.17 -0.85
N GLN A 79 9.02 9.56 0.31
CA GLN A 79 9.26 10.24 1.59
C GLN A 79 8.12 11.21 1.99
N ASN A 80 6.89 10.78 1.74
CA ASN A 80 5.66 11.53 2.01
C ASN A 80 5.53 12.85 1.21
N ASP A 81 6.15 12.91 0.02
CA ASP A 81 6.08 14.09 -0.85
C ASP A 81 5.45 13.76 -2.21
N SER A 82 4.32 14.39 -2.53
CA SER A 82 3.56 14.15 -3.77
C SER A 82 4.33 14.56 -5.03
N ASN A 83 5.22 15.56 -4.96
CA ASN A 83 6.05 15.96 -6.10
C ASN A 83 7.12 14.90 -6.38
N THR A 84 7.63 14.28 -5.31
CA THR A 84 8.55 13.15 -5.40
C THR A 84 7.85 11.94 -6.02
N CYS A 85 6.58 11.66 -5.69
CA CYS A 85 5.79 10.63 -6.38
C CYS A 85 5.77 10.89 -7.90
N SER A 86 5.49 12.13 -8.33
CA SER A 86 5.47 12.48 -9.74
C SER A 86 6.83 12.28 -10.42
N THR A 87 7.93 12.58 -9.73
CA THR A 87 9.29 12.36 -10.22
C THR A 87 9.60 10.87 -10.39
N ILE A 88 9.22 10.05 -9.40
CA ILE A 88 9.36 8.59 -9.44
C ILE A 88 8.58 8.01 -10.62
N ILE A 89 7.31 8.37 -10.75
CA ILE A 89 6.46 7.89 -11.84
C ILE A 89 7.04 8.24 -13.20
N ASN A 90 7.52 9.47 -13.41
CA ASN A 90 8.16 9.87 -14.66
C ASN A 90 9.41 9.02 -14.97
N SER A 91 10.19 8.65 -13.96
CA SER A 91 11.31 7.73 -14.13
C SER A 91 10.84 6.34 -14.55
N LEU A 92 9.86 5.76 -13.86
CA LEU A 92 9.30 4.44 -14.17
C LEU A 92 8.71 4.38 -15.60
N VAL A 93 8.01 5.43 -16.01
CA VAL A 93 7.48 5.56 -17.40
C VAL A 93 8.63 5.61 -18.42
N SER A 94 9.69 6.36 -18.14
CA SER A 94 10.88 6.45 -19.01
C SER A 94 11.60 5.12 -19.11
N ASP A 95 11.65 4.35 -18.05
CA ASP A 95 12.23 3.00 -17.97
C ASP A 95 11.36 1.95 -18.68
N LYS A 96 10.11 2.31 -19.04
CA LYS A 96 9.14 1.45 -19.73
C LYS A 96 8.87 0.16 -18.94
N VAL A 97 8.57 0.30 -17.65
CA VAL A 97 8.18 -0.84 -16.82
C VAL A 97 6.89 -1.49 -17.35
N ASP A 98 6.71 -2.79 -17.13
CA ASP A 98 5.55 -3.55 -17.60
C ASP A 98 4.28 -3.26 -16.79
N LEU A 99 4.46 -2.85 -15.52
CA LEU A 99 3.36 -2.51 -14.61
C LEU A 99 3.88 -1.58 -13.50
N ILE A 100 3.02 -0.66 -13.05
CA ILE A 100 3.28 0.22 -11.91
C ILE A 100 2.39 -0.18 -10.74
N LEU A 101 3.00 -0.44 -9.57
CA LEU A 101 2.30 -0.43 -8.29
C LEU A 101 2.36 0.98 -7.72
N ALA A 102 1.20 1.57 -7.48
CA ALA A 102 1.05 2.85 -6.79
C ALA A 102 0.55 2.59 -5.36
N ASN A 103 1.47 2.69 -4.39
CA ASN A 103 1.18 2.41 -2.99
C ASN A 103 0.86 3.72 -2.24
N ALA A 104 -0.37 3.88 -1.84
CA ALA A 104 -1.08 5.02 -1.27
C ALA A 104 -1.68 6.01 -2.31
N THR A 105 -2.66 6.80 -1.85
CA THR A 105 -3.45 7.75 -2.67
C THR A 105 -2.58 8.75 -3.46
N PRO A 106 -1.58 9.45 -2.90
CA PRO A 106 -0.75 10.38 -3.68
C PRO A 106 0.07 9.68 -4.77
N SER A 107 0.53 8.45 -4.54
CA SER A 107 1.23 7.64 -5.54
C SER A 107 0.31 7.27 -6.69
N LEU A 108 -0.96 6.89 -6.40
CA LEU A 108 -1.97 6.62 -7.42
C LEU A 108 -2.29 7.86 -8.26
N GLN A 109 -2.47 9.02 -7.63
CA GLN A 109 -2.70 10.29 -8.32
C GLN A 109 -1.55 10.65 -9.27
N ALA A 110 -0.31 10.49 -8.81
CA ALA A 110 0.88 10.73 -9.63
C ALA A 110 0.95 9.74 -10.81
N ALA A 111 0.66 8.45 -10.59
CA ALA A 111 0.69 7.43 -11.63
C ALA A 111 -0.40 7.67 -12.70
N ALA A 112 -1.62 7.99 -12.28
CA ALA A 112 -2.72 8.33 -13.17
C ALA A 112 -2.43 9.56 -14.06
N ALA A 113 -1.73 10.56 -13.50
CA ALA A 113 -1.30 11.74 -14.25
C ALA A 113 -0.10 11.47 -15.17
N GLY A 114 0.74 10.47 -14.86
CA GLY A 114 2.00 10.19 -15.56
C GLY A 114 1.88 9.30 -16.77
N THR A 115 0.91 8.40 -16.83
CA THR A 115 0.74 7.49 -17.98
C THR A 115 -0.71 7.01 -18.15
N SER A 116 -1.11 6.85 -19.41
CA SER A 116 -2.37 6.19 -19.80
C SER A 116 -2.13 4.84 -20.53
N GLU A 117 -0.88 4.39 -20.61
CA GLU A 117 -0.48 3.21 -21.38
C GLU A 117 -0.03 2.06 -20.50
N ILE A 118 0.82 2.35 -19.47
CA ILE A 118 1.34 1.34 -18.56
C ILE A 118 0.25 0.97 -17.56
N PRO A 119 -0.05 -0.31 -17.35
CA PRO A 119 -1.00 -0.75 -16.31
C PRO A 119 -0.61 -0.23 -14.92
N ILE A 120 -1.56 0.34 -14.19
CA ILE A 120 -1.40 0.87 -12.84
C ILE A 120 -2.30 0.11 -11.89
N LEU A 121 -1.72 -0.52 -10.88
CA LEU A 121 -2.47 -1.08 -9.77
C LEU A 121 -2.23 -0.23 -8.52
N GLY A 122 -3.32 0.30 -7.95
CA GLY A 122 -3.28 0.95 -6.65
C GLY A 122 -3.35 -0.09 -5.52
N THR A 123 -2.66 0.16 -4.42
CA THR A 123 -2.83 -0.56 -3.15
C THR A 123 -2.75 0.43 -2.00
N ALA A 124 -3.35 0.14 -0.86
CA ALA A 124 -3.47 1.09 0.24
C ALA A 124 -4.07 2.44 -0.22
N VAL A 125 -5.06 2.38 -1.07
CA VAL A 125 -5.85 3.52 -1.56
C VAL A 125 -7.25 3.42 -0.97
N THR A 126 -7.65 4.43 -0.23
CA THR A 126 -8.91 4.40 0.53
C THR A 126 -10.12 4.45 -0.39
N GLU A 127 -10.24 5.47 -1.24
CA GLU A 127 -11.40 5.65 -2.10
C GLU A 127 -10.96 6.19 -3.48
N TYR A 128 -11.16 5.39 -4.51
CA TYR A 128 -10.67 5.69 -5.87
C TYR A 128 -11.43 6.83 -6.55
N GLY A 129 -12.73 6.96 -6.29
CA GLY A 129 -13.53 8.06 -6.83
C GLY A 129 -13.00 9.41 -6.36
N VAL A 130 -12.73 9.56 -5.06
CA VAL A 130 -12.12 10.77 -4.48
C VAL A 130 -10.69 10.96 -4.96
N ALA A 131 -9.89 9.88 -4.93
CA ALA A 131 -8.49 9.93 -5.32
C ALA A 131 -8.29 10.44 -6.77
N LEU A 132 -9.17 10.03 -7.68
CA LEU A 132 -9.08 10.32 -9.11
C LEU A 132 -10.12 11.34 -9.61
N GLY A 133 -10.96 11.88 -8.72
CA GLY A 133 -12.00 12.85 -9.08
C GLY A 133 -13.07 12.26 -10.01
N LEU A 134 -13.49 11.00 -9.81
CA LEU A 134 -14.46 10.31 -10.63
C LEU A 134 -15.88 10.52 -10.10
N ASP A 135 -16.70 11.27 -10.84
CA ASP A 135 -18.11 11.41 -10.51
C ASP A 135 -18.86 10.10 -10.71
N GLY A 136 -19.61 9.65 -9.69
CA GLY A 136 -20.45 8.45 -9.79
C GLY A 136 -19.63 7.15 -9.88
N PHE A 137 -18.45 7.09 -9.24
CA PHE A 137 -17.63 5.89 -9.18
C PHE A 137 -18.45 4.68 -8.69
N ASP A 138 -18.43 3.60 -9.46
CA ASP A 138 -19.24 2.38 -9.24
C ASP A 138 -18.43 1.13 -8.87
N GLY A 139 -17.13 1.32 -8.57
CA GLY A 139 -16.22 0.24 -8.21
C GLY A 139 -15.26 -0.18 -9.32
N THR A 140 -15.35 0.42 -10.52
CA THR A 140 -14.41 0.19 -11.62
C THR A 140 -13.87 1.51 -12.13
N VAL A 141 -12.53 1.67 -12.18
CA VAL A 141 -11.90 2.89 -12.67
C VAL A 141 -11.89 2.93 -14.19
N GLY A 142 -11.57 1.80 -14.82
CA GLY A 142 -11.42 1.70 -16.26
C GLY A 142 -10.07 2.20 -16.78
N GLY A 143 -9.89 2.21 -18.10
CA GLY A 143 -8.63 2.61 -18.73
C GLY A 143 -7.47 1.69 -18.32
N ASN A 144 -6.39 2.25 -17.83
CA ASN A 144 -5.21 1.50 -17.41
C ASN A 144 -5.07 1.40 -15.88
N ILE A 145 -6.14 1.60 -15.11
CA ILE A 145 -6.10 1.67 -13.64
C ILE A 145 -7.07 0.68 -13.01
N SER A 146 -6.61 -0.07 -12.02
CA SER A 146 -7.39 -0.85 -11.08
C SER A 146 -6.64 -1.00 -9.76
N GLY A 147 -7.00 -1.92 -8.89
CA GLY A 147 -6.27 -2.20 -7.66
C GLY A 147 -7.14 -2.65 -6.50
N THR A 148 -6.65 -2.40 -5.29
CA THR A 148 -7.32 -2.75 -4.05
C THR A 148 -7.54 -1.53 -3.17
N SER A 149 -8.63 -1.55 -2.38
CA SER A 149 -8.97 -0.48 -1.44
C SER A 149 -8.74 -0.93 0.00
N ASP A 150 -8.17 -0.04 0.81
CA ASP A 150 -8.00 -0.22 2.25
C ASP A 150 -9.17 0.36 3.08
N LEU A 151 -10.24 0.77 2.41
CA LEU A 151 -11.40 1.36 3.07
C LEU A 151 -12.11 0.34 3.96
N ALA A 152 -11.90 0.44 5.27
CA ALA A 152 -12.72 -0.24 6.24
C ALA A 152 -14.09 0.45 6.37
N PRO A 153 -15.15 -0.27 6.80
CA PRO A 153 -16.49 0.32 6.99
C PRO A 153 -16.47 1.48 8.00
N LEU A 154 -16.61 2.72 7.53
CA LEU A 154 -16.49 3.94 8.34
C LEU A 154 -17.63 4.12 9.34
N ASP A 155 -18.83 3.64 9.03
CA ASP A 155 -19.95 3.57 9.96
C ASP A 155 -19.66 2.66 11.15
N GLN A 156 -18.97 1.54 10.91
CA GLN A 156 -18.53 0.64 11.97
C GLN A 156 -17.38 1.22 12.79
N GLN A 157 -16.48 2.00 12.18
CA GLN A 157 -15.45 2.74 12.93
C GLN A 157 -16.07 3.79 13.86
N ALA A 158 -17.10 4.52 13.40
CA ALA A 158 -17.85 5.41 14.28
C ALA A 158 -18.57 4.64 15.40
N GLN A 159 -19.14 3.46 15.09
CA GLN A 159 -19.79 2.61 16.08
C GLN A 159 -18.82 2.09 17.15
N MET A 160 -17.55 1.86 16.81
CA MET A 160 -16.51 1.48 17.78
C MET A 160 -16.33 2.54 18.87
N VAL A 161 -16.40 3.83 18.54
CA VAL A 161 -16.36 4.90 19.55
C VAL A 161 -17.46 4.69 20.58
N LYS A 162 -18.68 4.30 20.14
CA LYS A 162 -19.80 4.03 21.03
C LYS A 162 -19.63 2.74 21.85
N GLU A 163 -19.02 1.72 21.27
CA GLU A 163 -18.75 0.46 21.98
C GLU A 163 -17.75 0.65 23.13
N TRP A 164 -16.70 1.45 22.89
CA TRP A 164 -15.64 1.69 23.85
C TRP A 164 -15.95 2.82 24.84
N PHE A 165 -16.59 3.90 24.38
CA PHE A 165 -16.76 5.15 25.12
C PHE A 165 -18.22 5.66 25.06
N PRO A 166 -19.20 4.87 25.55
CA PRO A 166 -20.61 5.22 25.43
C PRO A 166 -21.00 6.51 26.20
N ASP A 167 -20.21 6.91 27.21
CA ASP A 167 -20.43 8.09 28.03
C ASP A 167 -19.74 9.36 27.52
N ALA A 168 -18.82 9.24 26.54
CA ALA A 168 -18.17 10.37 25.90
C ALA A 168 -19.21 11.32 25.26
N LYS A 169 -18.89 12.60 25.19
CA LYS A 169 -19.76 13.63 24.60
C LYS A 169 -19.14 14.24 23.35
N SER A 170 -17.82 14.36 23.34
CA SER A 170 -17.04 15.00 22.28
C SER A 170 -16.02 14.04 21.69
N VAL A 171 -15.92 14.04 20.34
CA VAL A 171 -14.94 13.28 19.59
C VAL A 171 -14.17 14.24 18.69
N GLY A 172 -12.86 14.31 18.86
CA GLY A 172 -11.96 15.08 17.99
C GLY A 172 -11.48 14.21 16.85
N LEU A 173 -11.62 14.67 15.61
CA LEU A 173 -11.14 13.99 14.42
C LEU A 173 -9.86 14.70 13.96
N LEU A 174 -8.70 14.11 14.25
CA LEU A 174 -7.38 14.66 13.95
C LEU A 174 -6.85 14.02 12.65
N TYR A 175 -6.50 14.83 11.66
CA TYR A 175 -6.11 14.33 10.34
C TYR A 175 -5.25 15.32 9.55
N CYS A 176 -4.47 14.81 8.58
CA CYS A 176 -3.72 15.60 7.63
C CYS A 176 -4.63 16.10 6.50
N SER A 177 -4.82 17.43 6.42
CA SER A 177 -5.66 18.06 5.38
C SER A 177 -5.05 18.02 3.98
N ALA A 178 -3.77 17.68 3.86
CA ALA A 178 -3.11 17.49 2.57
C ALA A 178 -3.38 16.09 1.97
N GLU A 179 -4.02 15.18 2.74
CA GLU A 179 -4.35 13.83 2.30
C GLU A 179 -5.85 13.71 1.99
N PRO A 180 -6.26 13.59 0.71
CA PRO A 180 -7.68 13.48 0.32
C PRO A 180 -8.38 12.25 0.93
N ASN A 181 -7.65 11.13 1.09
CA ASN A 181 -8.13 9.94 1.77
C ASN A 181 -8.53 10.22 3.22
N SER A 182 -7.74 11.00 3.95
CA SER A 182 -8.01 11.36 5.34
C SER A 182 -9.21 12.29 5.46
N GLN A 183 -9.30 13.31 4.61
CA GLN A 183 -10.45 14.21 4.56
C GLN A 183 -11.76 13.47 4.30
N TYR A 184 -11.77 12.56 3.30
CA TYR A 184 -12.95 11.74 3.00
C TYR A 184 -13.42 10.94 4.20
N GLN A 185 -12.51 10.24 4.88
CA GLN A 185 -12.82 9.41 6.04
C GLN A 185 -13.40 10.23 7.20
N VAL A 186 -12.76 11.36 7.55
CA VAL A 186 -13.25 12.17 8.67
C VAL A 186 -14.59 12.84 8.39
N ASP A 187 -14.89 13.20 7.15
CA ASP A 187 -16.19 13.76 6.78
C ASP A 187 -17.30 12.72 6.97
N VAL A 188 -17.07 11.48 6.55
CA VAL A 188 -18.04 10.37 6.73
C VAL A 188 -18.16 10.00 8.21
N VAL A 189 -17.04 9.78 8.91
CA VAL A 189 -17.06 9.38 10.32
C VAL A 189 -17.69 10.45 11.20
N LYS A 190 -17.43 11.74 10.92
CA LYS A 190 -18.07 12.87 11.62
C LYS A 190 -19.58 12.78 11.50
N ALA A 191 -20.09 12.59 10.29
CA ALA A 191 -21.55 12.48 10.08
C ALA A 191 -22.15 11.28 10.80
N GLU A 192 -21.46 10.14 10.87
CA GLU A 192 -21.90 8.96 11.60
C GLU A 192 -21.87 9.18 13.14
N LEU A 193 -20.81 9.80 13.67
CA LEU A 193 -20.71 10.15 15.08
C LEU A 193 -21.82 11.10 15.52
N GLU A 194 -22.16 12.11 14.70
CA GLU A 194 -23.26 13.03 14.97
C GLU A 194 -24.62 12.31 15.01
N LYS A 195 -24.88 11.32 14.14
CA LYS A 195 -26.07 10.45 14.19
C LYS A 195 -26.12 9.62 15.48
N LEU A 196 -24.97 9.23 16.02
CA LEU A 196 -24.83 8.50 17.27
C LEU A 196 -24.99 9.40 18.51
N GLY A 197 -25.07 10.72 18.33
CA GLY A 197 -25.30 11.71 19.37
C GLY A 197 -24.07 12.37 19.98
N TYR A 198 -22.89 12.18 19.35
CA TYR A 198 -21.65 12.86 19.73
C TYR A 198 -21.52 14.25 19.13
N THR A 199 -20.84 15.15 19.81
CA THR A 199 -20.32 16.37 19.19
C THR A 199 -18.98 16.00 18.53
N ALA A 200 -18.89 16.13 17.21
CA ALA A 200 -17.72 15.74 16.44
C ALA A 200 -17.02 16.98 15.84
N ALA A 201 -15.77 17.25 16.24
CA ALA A 201 -15.00 18.41 15.82
C ALA A 201 -13.81 17.99 14.95
N LEU A 202 -13.56 18.73 13.86
CA LEU A 202 -12.43 18.50 12.97
C LEU A 202 -11.18 19.26 13.44
N TYR A 203 -10.04 18.58 13.50
CA TYR A 203 -8.74 19.12 13.85
C TYR A 203 -7.74 18.84 12.71
N PRO A 204 -7.82 19.62 11.60
CA PRO A 204 -6.89 19.49 10.48
C PRO A 204 -5.51 20.05 10.83
N PHE A 205 -4.47 19.31 10.46
CA PHE A 205 -3.10 19.82 10.40
C PHE A 205 -2.59 19.75 8.94
N ALA A 206 -1.65 20.61 8.55
CA ALA A 206 -1.19 20.67 7.17
C ALA A 206 -0.06 19.66 6.89
N ASP A 207 0.85 19.52 7.85
CA ASP A 207 2.01 18.61 7.80
C ASP A 207 2.46 18.22 9.21
N SER A 208 3.49 17.40 9.32
CA SER A 208 4.00 16.91 10.62
C SER A 208 4.49 18.00 11.58
N ASN A 209 4.81 19.22 11.08
CA ASN A 209 5.28 20.32 11.94
C ASN A 209 4.13 20.88 12.79
N ASP A 210 2.90 20.85 12.25
CA ASP A 210 1.72 21.37 12.95
C ASP A 210 1.07 20.30 13.85
N LEU A 211 1.36 19.01 13.62
CA LEU A 211 0.69 17.89 14.28
C LEU A 211 0.66 18.01 15.81
N ALA A 212 1.79 18.30 16.45
CA ALA A 212 1.87 18.37 17.90
C ALA A 212 0.97 19.45 18.49
N SER A 213 0.92 20.63 17.88
CA SER A 213 0.11 21.75 18.36
C SER A 213 -1.38 21.51 18.17
N VAL A 214 -1.76 20.96 17.01
CA VAL A 214 -3.17 20.63 16.72
C VAL A 214 -3.64 19.45 17.59
N CYS A 215 -2.81 18.43 17.76
CA CYS A 215 -3.11 17.30 18.65
C CYS A 215 -3.31 17.75 20.10
N THR A 216 -2.46 18.67 20.62
CA THR A 216 -2.61 19.22 21.96
C THR A 216 -3.93 19.98 22.12
N THR A 217 -4.34 20.75 21.10
CA THR A 217 -5.63 21.45 21.10
C THR A 217 -6.78 20.46 21.10
N ALA A 218 -6.74 19.45 20.21
CA ALA A 218 -7.75 18.41 20.12
C ALA A 218 -7.88 17.62 21.43
N ALA A 219 -6.75 17.32 22.08
CA ALA A 219 -6.74 16.60 23.35
C ALA A 219 -7.38 17.39 24.49
N GLY A 220 -7.21 18.72 24.52
CA GLY A 220 -7.83 19.58 25.53
C GLY A 220 -9.33 19.80 25.35
N GLU A 221 -9.90 19.46 24.18
CA GLU A 221 -11.30 19.77 23.82
C GLU A 221 -12.15 18.51 23.57
N SER A 222 -11.59 17.31 23.65
CA SER A 222 -12.24 16.06 23.29
C SER A 222 -12.18 15.02 24.39
N ASP A 223 -13.24 14.18 24.51
CA ASP A 223 -13.25 13.01 25.39
C ASP A 223 -12.59 11.79 24.74
N VAL A 224 -12.57 11.75 23.40
CA VAL A 224 -11.96 10.69 22.57
C VAL A 224 -11.39 11.32 21.32
N LEU A 225 -10.24 10.84 20.82
CA LEU A 225 -9.79 11.16 19.47
C LEU A 225 -10.11 10.03 18.50
N TYR A 226 -10.40 10.40 17.26
CA TYR A 226 -10.46 9.52 16.11
C TYR A 226 -9.38 9.94 15.11
N LEU A 227 -8.58 8.98 14.65
CA LEU A 227 -7.57 9.14 13.61
C LEU A 227 -7.94 8.25 12.41
N PRO A 228 -8.12 8.80 11.22
CA PRO A 228 -8.37 7.99 10.03
C PRO A 228 -7.14 7.18 9.61
N THR A 229 -7.25 6.42 8.54
CA THR A 229 -6.10 5.89 7.81
C THR A 229 -5.37 7.05 7.14
N ASP A 230 -4.29 7.51 7.77
CA ASP A 230 -3.57 8.76 7.46
C ASP A 230 -2.06 8.49 7.50
N ASN A 231 -1.37 8.69 6.37
CA ASN A 231 0.06 8.35 6.25
C ASN A 231 0.96 9.24 7.10
N THR A 232 0.58 10.54 7.24
CA THR A 232 1.34 11.46 8.08
C THR A 232 1.17 11.11 9.56
N VAL A 233 -0.03 10.73 9.99
CA VAL A 233 -0.28 10.20 11.36
C VAL A 233 0.49 8.91 11.58
N ALA A 234 0.44 7.96 10.65
CA ALA A 234 1.13 6.67 10.77
C ALA A 234 2.64 6.82 10.98
N ASN A 235 3.26 7.79 10.33
CA ASN A 235 4.67 8.13 10.51
C ASN A 235 4.99 8.86 11.83
N ASN A 236 3.98 9.35 12.55
CA ASN A 236 4.17 10.25 13.69
C ASN A 236 3.36 9.83 14.93
N THR A 237 2.99 8.57 15.06
CA THR A 237 2.18 8.05 16.18
C THR A 237 2.77 8.35 17.55
N GLY A 238 4.11 8.37 17.68
CA GLY A 238 4.80 8.70 18.91
C GLY A 238 4.54 10.13 19.41
N ILE A 239 4.29 11.10 18.52
CA ILE A 239 3.90 12.47 18.91
C ILE A 239 2.53 12.43 19.58
N ILE A 240 1.56 11.72 18.97
CA ILE A 240 0.20 11.61 19.47
C ILE A 240 0.16 10.86 20.78
N ASP A 241 0.86 9.75 20.88
CA ASP A 241 0.95 8.95 22.11
C ASP A 241 1.53 9.74 23.30
N ASN A 242 2.60 10.51 23.05
CA ASN A 242 3.21 11.37 24.06
C ASN A 242 2.30 12.51 24.55
N ILE A 243 1.29 12.89 23.78
CA ILE A 243 0.30 13.91 24.16
C ILE A 243 -0.92 13.24 24.82
N CYS A 244 -1.50 12.23 24.19
CA CYS A 244 -2.79 11.67 24.61
C CYS A 244 -2.67 10.74 25.83
N ARG A 245 -1.65 9.88 25.88
CA ARG A 245 -1.51 8.89 26.96
C ARG A 245 -1.34 9.51 28.35
N PRO A 246 -0.50 10.55 28.57
CA PRO A 246 -0.37 11.22 29.87
C PRO A 246 -1.66 11.90 30.34
N GLU A 247 -2.49 12.39 29.41
CA GLU A 247 -3.78 13.02 29.69
C GLU A 247 -4.91 12.00 29.91
N GLY A 248 -4.62 10.70 29.75
CA GLY A 248 -5.62 9.63 29.83
C GLY A 248 -6.64 9.66 28.71
N LEU A 249 -6.33 10.33 27.60
CA LEU A 249 -7.22 10.50 26.45
C LEU A 249 -7.14 9.27 25.52
N PRO A 250 -8.25 8.53 25.33
CA PRO A 250 -8.26 7.39 24.45
C PRO A 250 -8.33 7.81 22.96
N VAL A 251 -7.72 6.98 22.10
CA VAL A 251 -7.66 7.21 20.65
C VAL A 251 -8.20 5.99 19.91
N ILE A 252 -9.21 6.17 19.05
CA ILE A 252 -9.69 5.17 18.08
C ILE A 252 -9.06 5.46 16.73
N THR A 253 -8.64 4.42 16.01
CA THR A 253 -7.85 4.59 14.79
C THR A 253 -8.42 3.83 13.61
N GLY A 254 -8.12 4.31 12.39
CA GLY A 254 -8.57 3.73 11.12
C GLY A 254 -7.76 2.52 10.67
N GLU A 255 -6.54 2.33 11.21
CA GLU A 255 -5.68 1.21 10.81
C GLU A 255 -4.80 0.70 11.96
N GLU A 256 -4.21 -0.50 11.77
CA GLU A 256 -3.54 -1.26 12.82
C GLU A 256 -2.21 -0.64 13.26
N GLY A 257 -1.38 -0.12 12.35
CA GLY A 257 -0.09 0.48 12.69
C GLY A 257 -0.24 1.76 13.51
N ILE A 258 -1.24 2.60 13.20
CA ILE A 258 -1.58 3.76 14.03
C ILE A 258 -2.07 3.30 15.39
N CYS A 259 -2.93 2.25 15.45
CA CYS A 259 -3.41 1.69 16.69
C CYS A 259 -2.28 1.14 17.56
N GLN A 260 -1.34 0.41 16.95
CA GLN A 260 -0.17 -0.11 17.65
C GLN A 260 0.67 1.02 18.26
N GLY A 261 0.81 2.14 17.55
CA GLY A 261 1.62 3.28 17.99
C GLY A 261 0.98 4.18 19.02
N CYS A 262 -0.35 4.41 18.98
CA CYS A 262 -1.03 5.38 19.85
C CYS A 262 -2.51 5.09 20.12
N GLY A 263 -3.11 4.07 19.51
CA GLY A 263 -4.54 3.82 19.59
C GLY A 263 -4.94 2.76 20.58
N VAL A 264 -6.17 2.84 21.05
CA VAL A 264 -6.84 1.84 21.90
C VAL A 264 -7.36 0.69 21.07
N ALA A 265 -8.07 1.02 19.98
CA ALA A 265 -8.71 0.05 19.10
C ALA A 265 -8.79 0.56 17.64
N THR A 266 -8.95 -0.40 16.75
CA THR A 266 -9.11 -0.17 15.31
C THR A 266 -10.05 -1.20 14.68
N LEU A 267 -10.67 -0.82 13.57
CA LEU A 267 -11.27 -1.74 12.60
C LEU A 267 -10.40 -1.69 11.37
N SER A 268 -9.52 -2.65 11.20
CA SER A 268 -8.45 -2.65 10.21
C SER A 268 -8.49 -3.87 9.30
N ILE A 269 -7.78 -3.76 8.21
CA ILE A 269 -7.52 -4.81 7.25
C ILE A 269 -6.06 -5.29 7.38
N SER A 270 -5.75 -6.47 6.83
CA SER A 270 -4.38 -6.92 6.65
C SER A 270 -3.78 -6.26 5.41
N TYR A 271 -2.81 -5.37 5.58
CA TYR A 271 -2.12 -4.71 4.46
C TYR A 271 -1.24 -5.68 3.67
N TYR A 272 -0.69 -6.70 4.30
CA TYR A 272 0.01 -7.76 3.58
C TYR A 272 -0.94 -8.50 2.63
N ASP A 273 -2.11 -8.94 3.11
CA ASP A 273 -3.09 -9.65 2.28
C ASP A 273 -3.65 -8.75 1.18
N LEU A 274 -3.82 -7.45 1.47
CA LEU A 274 -4.23 -6.45 0.48
C LEU A 274 -3.21 -6.34 -0.65
N GLY A 275 -1.93 -6.20 -0.29
CA GLY A 275 -0.82 -6.17 -1.25
C GLY A 275 -0.69 -7.47 -2.04
N TYR A 276 -0.81 -8.62 -1.37
CA TYR A 276 -0.78 -9.94 -2.02
C TYR A 276 -1.91 -10.06 -3.06
N LYS A 277 -3.11 -9.61 -2.70
CA LYS A 277 -4.28 -9.57 -3.60
C LYS A 277 -4.02 -8.67 -4.81
N THR A 278 -3.42 -7.49 -4.60
CA THR A 278 -2.99 -6.60 -5.69
C THR A 278 -1.97 -7.30 -6.60
N GLY A 279 -1.06 -8.08 -6.03
CA GLY A 279 -0.11 -8.90 -6.78
C GLY A 279 -0.78 -10.00 -7.60
N GLU A 280 -1.81 -10.67 -7.07
CA GLU A 280 -2.61 -11.63 -7.86
C GLU A 280 -3.31 -10.96 -9.05
N MET A 281 -3.76 -9.70 -8.90
CA MET A 281 -4.30 -8.91 -10.02
C MET A 281 -3.21 -8.63 -11.04
N ALA A 282 -2.01 -8.22 -10.61
CA ALA A 282 -0.86 -7.99 -11.49
C ALA A 282 -0.48 -9.25 -12.28
N VAL A 283 -0.48 -10.42 -11.65
CA VAL A 283 -0.20 -11.71 -12.31
C VAL A 283 -1.16 -11.96 -13.46
N LYS A 284 -2.45 -11.72 -13.28
CA LYS A 284 -3.47 -11.90 -14.34
C LYS A 284 -3.24 -10.95 -15.51
N ILE A 285 -2.90 -9.69 -15.22
CA ILE A 285 -2.62 -8.67 -16.25
C ILE A 285 -1.37 -9.05 -17.05
N LEU A 286 -0.27 -9.37 -16.36
CA LEU A 286 1.01 -9.70 -16.99
C LEU A 286 0.95 -10.99 -17.82
N LYS A 287 0.09 -11.94 -17.47
CA LYS A 287 -0.18 -13.15 -18.24
C LYS A 287 -1.16 -12.91 -19.40
N GLY A 288 -1.80 -11.74 -19.48
CA GLY A 288 -2.87 -11.47 -20.47
C GLY A 288 -4.17 -12.23 -20.19
N GLU A 289 -4.40 -12.63 -18.95
CA GLU A 289 -5.59 -13.37 -18.49
C GLU A 289 -6.74 -12.42 -18.09
N ALA A 290 -6.44 -11.13 -17.87
CA ALA A 290 -7.43 -10.12 -17.51
C ALA A 290 -7.14 -8.78 -18.21
N ASP A 291 -8.19 -8.06 -18.57
CA ASP A 291 -8.12 -6.68 -19.02
C ASP A 291 -8.29 -5.75 -17.81
N ILE A 292 -7.27 -4.94 -17.52
CA ILE A 292 -7.27 -4.03 -16.36
C ILE A 292 -8.44 -3.05 -16.42
N SER A 293 -8.90 -2.66 -17.61
CA SER A 293 -10.00 -1.71 -17.77
C SER A 293 -11.36 -2.25 -17.30
N GLU A 294 -11.50 -3.57 -17.19
CA GLU A 294 -12.70 -4.25 -16.71
C GLU A 294 -12.57 -4.77 -15.26
N MET A 295 -11.37 -4.64 -14.66
CA MET A 295 -11.14 -5.13 -13.31
C MET A 295 -11.75 -4.18 -12.29
N PRO A 296 -12.66 -4.65 -11.40
CA PRO A 296 -13.16 -3.84 -10.30
C PRO A 296 -12.09 -3.65 -9.23
N ILE A 297 -12.25 -2.60 -8.42
CA ILE A 297 -11.48 -2.45 -7.19
C ILE A 297 -11.89 -3.55 -6.22
N GLU A 298 -10.89 -4.25 -5.66
CA GLU A 298 -11.12 -5.31 -4.69
C GLU A 298 -10.88 -4.81 -3.25
N TYR A 299 -11.56 -5.41 -2.28
CA TYR A 299 -11.53 -5.04 -0.87
C TYR A 299 -11.03 -6.20 -0.01
N ALA A 300 -10.37 -5.89 1.09
CA ALA A 300 -10.01 -6.87 2.11
C ALA A 300 -11.04 -6.87 3.25
N PRO A 301 -11.25 -8.02 3.94
CA PRO A 301 -12.10 -8.06 5.11
C PRO A 301 -11.47 -7.27 6.26
N ALA A 302 -12.33 -6.55 7.02
CA ALA A 302 -11.91 -5.79 8.18
C ALA A 302 -12.13 -6.60 9.47
N VAL A 303 -11.21 -6.45 10.42
CA VAL A 303 -11.22 -7.11 11.74
C VAL A 303 -11.08 -6.08 12.84
N LYS A 304 -11.87 -6.24 13.92
CA LYS A 304 -11.76 -5.40 15.12
C LYS A 304 -10.56 -5.83 15.94
N LYS A 305 -9.61 -4.91 16.16
CA LYS A 305 -8.41 -5.14 16.94
C LYS A 305 -8.25 -4.11 18.05
N TYR A 306 -7.48 -4.44 19.09
CA TYR A 306 -7.15 -3.54 20.16
C TYR A 306 -5.69 -3.63 20.57
N ASN A 307 -5.16 -2.56 21.14
CA ASN A 307 -3.79 -2.50 21.66
C ASN A 307 -3.77 -2.84 23.16
N PRO A 308 -3.27 -4.04 23.56
CA PRO A 308 -3.27 -4.46 24.96
C PRO A 308 -2.51 -3.51 25.89
N ALA A 309 -1.35 -3.01 25.44
CA ALA A 309 -0.49 -2.17 26.26
C ALA A 309 -1.14 -0.80 26.57
N ILE A 310 -1.78 -0.19 25.56
CA ILE A 310 -2.46 1.11 25.76
C ILE A 310 -3.75 0.91 26.59
N CYS A 311 -4.51 -0.17 26.34
CA CYS A 311 -5.68 -0.50 27.14
C CYS A 311 -5.31 -0.70 28.62
N GLU A 312 -4.26 -1.43 28.92
CA GLU A 312 -3.74 -1.62 30.29
C GLU A 312 -3.32 -0.28 30.93
N ALA A 313 -2.56 0.54 30.20
CA ALA A 313 -2.08 1.83 30.68
C ALA A 313 -3.23 2.81 31.02
N LEU A 314 -4.32 2.76 30.24
CA LEU A 314 -5.53 3.59 30.45
C LEU A 314 -6.58 2.92 31.35
N GLY A 315 -6.34 1.68 31.84
CA GLY A 315 -7.28 0.95 32.67
C GLY A 315 -8.60 0.60 32.00
N LEU A 316 -8.60 0.38 30.68
CA LEU A 316 -9.79 0.13 29.88
C LEU A 316 -10.16 -1.36 29.85
N THR A 317 -11.47 -1.63 29.84
CA THR A 317 -12.02 -2.97 29.63
C THR A 317 -12.30 -3.16 28.14
N VAL A 318 -11.75 -4.22 27.55
CA VAL A 318 -11.95 -4.53 26.13
C VAL A 318 -13.35 -5.08 25.91
N PRO A 319 -14.16 -4.52 24.99
CA PRO A 319 -15.44 -5.08 24.59
C PRO A 319 -15.28 -6.44 23.91
N GLU A 320 -16.36 -7.24 23.86
CA GLU A 320 -16.34 -8.52 23.15
C GLU A 320 -16.13 -8.34 21.64
N GLY A 321 -15.45 -9.31 21.01
CA GLY A 321 -15.26 -9.36 19.56
C GLY A 321 -14.04 -8.59 19.04
N TYR A 322 -13.13 -8.17 19.92
CA TYR A 322 -11.86 -7.56 19.54
C TYR A 322 -10.70 -8.55 19.73
N GLU A 323 -9.82 -8.59 18.76
CA GLU A 323 -8.57 -9.37 18.78
C GLU A 323 -7.41 -8.50 19.24
N ALA A 324 -6.49 -9.05 20.03
CA ALA A 324 -5.29 -8.32 20.43
C ALA A 324 -4.36 -8.13 19.22
N ILE A 325 -3.79 -6.93 19.07
CA ILE A 325 -2.69 -6.70 18.14
C ILE A 325 -1.47 -7.45 18.69
N GLU A 326 -0.86 -8.28 17.84
CA GLU A 326 0.37 -8.98 18.17
C GLU A 326 1.57 -8.00 18.11
N ASN A 327 2.48 -8.09 19.12
CA ASN A 327 3.68 -7.25 19.23
C ASN A 327 4.84 -7.84 18.43
#